data_24da70539b3efbde17c2d7bf4fe3bb5b
#
_entry.id   24da70539b3efbde17c2d7bf4fe3bb5b
#
_cell.length_a   1.000
_cell.length_b   1.000
_cell.length_c   1.000
_cell.angle_alpha   90.00
_cell.angle_beta   90.00
_cell.angle_gamma   90.00
#
_symmetry.space_group_name_H-M   'P 1'
#
loop_
_entity.id
_entity.type
_entity.pdbx_description
1 polymer ?
#
loop_
_entity_poly.entity_id
_entity_poly.type
_entity_poly.pdbx_seq_one_letter_code
_entity_poly.pdbx_strand_id
1 'polypeptide(L)'
;MLTRLSHILNNTLTKDIHVGFRKMANVADHYNDPVSIAVIGGTGLQSLPHFTHVATLKPSTPWGTPSSPISILHHPSPSTGKPIPIAFISRHGLHHELAPHEVPARANIAALRHLGVRTIIAFSAVGSLQEEIKPRDFVVPDQIIDRTKGIRPFTFFEGGMVGHVGFADPFDNKIGKLVRQCGHSLEGEGVRLHDKGTIICMEGPQFSTRAESNMYRSWGGSVINMSALPEAKLAKEAEIAYQMICMSTDYDCWHDSGDVTVEMVMGNMKANAENARRFVGAVLDELSKEEHNEVVLAKHLEGEMKFAGGLTAVPGRSAEAKEKLGWLFPGYFE
;
A
#
# COMPACT_ATOMS: atom_id res chain seq x y z
N MET A 1 29.97 -12.01 17.36
CA MET A 1 28.52 -12.17 17.54
C MET A 1 27.72 -11.70 16.34
N LEU A 2 28.14 -10.66 15.63
CA LEU A 2 27.52 -10.13 14.41
C LEU A 2 27.55 -11.07 13.19
N THR A 3 28.55 -11.94 13.09
CA THR A 3 28.71 -12.87 11.95
C THR A 3 27.77 -14.09 11.98
N ARG A 4 27.17 -14.43 13.12
CA ARG A 4 26.17 -15.51 13.21
C ARG A 4 24.75 -15.08 12.88
N LEU A 5 24.41 -13.80 13.07
CA LEU A 5 23.10 -13.26 12.75
C LEU A 5 22.87 -13.11 11.25
N SER A 6 23.92 -12.76 10.48
CA SER A 6 23.82 -12.69 9.01
C SER A 6 23.55 -14.04 8.35
N HIS A 7 24.05 -15.14 8.93
CA HIS A 7 23.82 -16.50 8.42
C HIS A 7 22.42 -17.04 8.70
N ILE A 8 21.80 -16.63 9.82
CA ILE A 8 20.44 -17.06 10.17
C ILE A 8 19.40 -16.28 9.34
N LEU A 9 19.62 -14.99 9.12
CA LEU A 9 18.76 -14.17 8.25
C LEU A 9 18.81 -14.62 6.79
N ASN A 10 19.99 -14.92 6.26
CA ASN A 10 20.13 -15.41 4.88
C ASN A 10 19.54 -16.81 4.66
N ASN A 11 19.59 -17.72 5.63
CA ASN A 11 19.09 -19.09 5.44
C ASN A 11 17.57 -19.23 5.59
N THR A 12 16.89 -18.34 6.30
CA THR A 12 15.43 -18.39 6.43
C THR A 12 14.74 -17.64 5.31
N LEU A 13 15.26 -16.46 4.93
CA LEU A 13 14.74 -15.68 3.81
C LEU A 13 15.02 -16.33 2.44
N THR A 14 16.18 -16.98 2.26
CA THR A 14 16.52 -17.63 1.00
C THR A 14 15.77 -18.93 0.75
N LYS A 15 15.32 -19.67 1.77
CA LYS A 15 14.54 -20.90 1.56
C LYS A 15 13.13 -20.62 1.08
N ASP A 16 12.46 -19.61 1.59
CA ASP A 16 11.11 -19.24 1.15
C ASP A 16 11.13 -18.57 -0.23
N ILE A 17 12.20 -17.81 -0.55
CA ILE A 17 12.41 -17.22 -1.87
C ILE A 17 12.68 -18.32 -2.93
N HIS A 18 13.44 -19.36 -2.60
CA HIS A 18 13.74 -20.45 -3.55
C HIS A 18 12.55 -21.36 -3.88
N VAL A 19 11.56 -21.49 -3.00
CA VAL A 19 10.34 -22.26 -3.28
C VAL A 19 9.42 -21.51 -4.25
N GLY A 20 9.40 -20.15 -4.20
CA GLY A 20 8.65 -19.33 -5.17
C GLY A 20 9.25 -19.31 -6.58
N PHE A 21 10.57 -19.38 -6.71
CA PHE A 21 11.28 -19.26 -7.99
C PHE A 21 11.35 -20.55 -8.83
N ARG A 22 11.05 -21.72 -8.28
CA ARG A 22 11.10 -23.00 -9.04
C ARG A 22 10.03 -23.18 -10.12
N LYS A 23 9.04 -22.27 -10.25
CA LYS A 23 8.02 -22.27 -11.33
C LYS A 23 8.17 -21.15 -12.35
N MET A 24 9.31 -20.44 -12.39
CA MET A 24 9.51 -19.26 -13.26
C MET A 24 9.79 -19.60 -14.74
N ALA A 25 9.71 -20.83 -15.19
CA ALA A 25 10.13 -21.21 -16.53
C ALA A 25 9.25 -20.67 -17.69
N ASN A 26 8.08 -20.04 -17.41
CA ASN A 26 7.18 -19.51 -18.46
C ASN A 26 6.36 -18.27 -18.00
N VAL A 27 6.95 -17.36 -17.23
CA VAL A 27 6.25 -16.11 -16.85
C VAL A 27 6.45 -15.06 -17.95
N ALA A 28 5.35 -14.55 -18.49
CA ALA A 28 5.39 -13.51 -19.54
C ALA A 28 5.96 -12.18 -19.02
N ASP A 29 6.58 -11.40 -19.92
CA ASP A 29 7.07 -10.04 -19.65
C ASP A 29 6.07 -8.97 -20.07
N HIS A 30 4.90 -9.37 -20.56
CA HIS A 30 3.79 -8.50 -20.94
C HIS A 30 2.45 -9.10 -20.49
N TYR A 31 1.44 -8.26 -20.35
CA TYR A 31 0.08 -8.66 -20.00
C TYR A 31 -0.92 -7.70 -20.66
N ASN A 32 -1.91 -8.24 -21.36
CA ASN A 32 -2.82 -7.47 -22.22
C ASN A 32 -4.24 -7.33 -21.64
N ASP A 33 -4.61 -8.20 -20.69
CA ASP A 33 -5.94 -8.10 -20.10
C ASP A 33 -6.02 -6.95 -19.08
N PRO A 34 -7.21 -6.35 -18.88
CA PRO A 34 -7.38 -5.29 -17.89
C PRO A 34 -7.06 -5.75 -16.47
N VAL A 35 -6.31 -4.92 -15.72
CA VAL A 35 -6.01 -5.13 -14.31
C VAL A 35 -6.54 -3.94 -13.52
N SER A 36 -7.67 -4.11 -12.84
CA SER A 36 -8.33 -3.02 -12.10
C SER A 36 -7.92 -2.93 -10.63
N ILE A 37 -7.38 -4.00 -10.06
CA ILE A 37 -7.02 -4.08 -8.64
C ILE A 37 -5.52 -4.29 -8.49
N ALA A 38 -4.91 -3.55 -7.57
CA ALA A 38 -3.53 -3.80 -7.15
C ALA A 38 -3.44 -4.04 -5.65
N VAL A 39 -2.42 -4.82 -5.27
CA VAL A 39 -1.98 -4.99 -3.89
C VAL A 39 -0.57 -4.40 -3.76
N ILE A 40 -0.40 -3.45 -2.85
CA ILE A 40 0.92 -2.97 -2.46
C ILE A 40 1.33 -3.68 -1.18
N GLY A 41 2.29 -4.60 -1.31
CA GLY A 41 2.86 -5.33 -0.19
C GLY A 41 3.89 -4.47 0.54
N GLY A 42 3.73 -4.36 1.85
CA GLY A 42 4.71 -3.76 2.76
C GLY A 42 5.47 -4.82 3.55
N THR A 43 6.12 -4.38 4.62
CA THR A 43 6.72 -5.27 5.60
C THR A 43 5.65 -6.23 6.15
N GLY A 44 5.89 -7.55 6.05
CA GLY A 44 4.94 -8.60 6.48
C GLY A 44 4.07 -9.20 5.36
N LEU A 45 3.96 -8.55 4.19
CA LEU A 45 3.29 -9.12 3.01
C LEU A 45 4.16 -8.89 1.76
N GLN A 46 5.16 -9.73 1.56
CA GLN A 46 6.11 -9.60 0.44
C GLN A 46 5.75 -10.50 -0.76
N SER A 47 4.82 -11.42 -0.60
CA SER A 47 4.37 -12.33 -1.66
C SER A 47 3.00 -12.92 -1.37
N LEU A 48 2.32 -13.36 -2.42
CA LEU A 48 1.02 -14.04 -2.38
C LEU A 48 1.17 -15.45 -2.97
N PRO A 49 1.73 -16.42 -2.22
CA PRO A 49 2.15 -17.72 -2.74
C PRO A 49 0.99 -18.63 -3.23
N HIS A 50 -0.24 -18.35 -2.80
CA HIS A 50 -1.44 -19.09 -3.23
C HIS A 50 -2.02 -18.56 -4.55
N PHE A 51 -1.45 -17.50 -5.11
CA PHE A 51 -1.87 -16.91 -6.37
C PHE A 51 -0.98 -17.41 -7.50
N THR A 52 -1.57 -17.60 -8.68
CA THR A 52 -0.80 -18.02 -9.86
C THR A 52 -0.10 -16.82 -10.48
N HIS A 53 1.21 -16.85 -10.53
CA HIS A 53 2.02 -15.82 -11.19
C HIS A 53 1.97 -16.01 -12.70
N VAL A 54 1.51 -14.99 -13.45
CA VAL A 54 1.30 -15.06 -14.91
C VAL A 54 2.18 -14.13 -15.72
N ALA A 55 2.54 -12.97 -15.17
CA ALA A 55 3.46 -12.04 -15.84
C ALA A 55 4.30 -11.23 -14.85
N THR A 56 5.47 -10.74 -15.31
CA THR A 56 6.33 -9.80 -14.58
C THR A 56 6.61 -8.60 -15.46
N LEU A 57 6.09 -7.44 -15.08
CA LEU A 57 6.23 -6.20 -15.82
C LEU A 57 7.31 -5.32 -15.21
N LYS A 58 8.09 -4.65 -16.05
CA LYS A 58 9.13 -3.69 -15.65
C LYS A 58 8.87 -2.32 -16.30
N PRO A 59 7.79 -1.64 -15.92
CA PRO A 59 7.45 -0.36 -16.52
C PRO A 59 8.43 0.73 -16.16
N SER A 60 8.59 1.69 -17.08
CA SER A 60 9.23 2.98 -16.81
C SER A 60 8.17 4.07 -16.88
N THR A 61 8.25 5.04 -15.98
CA THR A 61 7.30 6.15 -15.90
C THR A 61 8.04 7.48 -15.99
N PRO A 62 7.36 8.61 -16.26
CA PRO A 62 7.98 9.93 -16.19
C PRO A 62 8.57 10.29 -14.81
N TRP A 63 8.22 9.54 -13.78
CA TRP A 63 8.75 9.69 -12.40
C TRP A 63 9.75 8.59 -12.02
N GLY A 64 10.27 7.84 -12.99
CA GLY A 64 11.24 6.78 -12.79
C GLY A 64 10.64 5.38 -12.82
N THR A 65 11.40 4.42 -12.29
CA THR A 65 10.99 3.02 -12.20
C THR A 65 10.35 2.73 -10.85
N PRO A 66 9.33 1.85 -10.78
CA PRO A 66 8.75 1.38 -9.53
C PRO A 66 9.76 0.70 -8.59
N SER A 67 9.41 0.60 -7.31
CA SER A 67 10.22 -0.02 -6.25
C SER A 67 10.56 -1.49 -6.50
N SER A 68 9.75 -2.18 -7.27
CA SER A 68 9.98 -3.55 -7.74
C SER A 68 9.33 -3.75 -9.11
N PRO A 69 9.66 -4.82 -9.84
CA PRO A 69 8.83 -5.28 -10.94
C PRO A 69 7.38 -5.50 -10.47
N ILE A 70 6.42 -5.25 -11.33
CA ILE A 70 5.00 -5.51 -11.05
C ILE A 70 4.70 -6.95 -11.44
N SER A 71 4.32 -7.77 -10.47
CA SER A 71 3.87 -9.14 -10.71
C SER A 71 2.37 -9.14 -11.01
N ILE A 72 1.97 -9.72 -12.13
CA ILE A 72 0.57 -10.02 -12.40
C ILE A 72 0.27 -11.40 -11.87
N LEU A 73 -0.68 -11.47 -10.96
CA LEU A 73 -1.10 -12.68 -10.27
C LEU A 73 -2.56 -12.96 -10.58
N HIS A 74 -2.91 -14.21 -10.75
CA HIS A 74 -4.31 -14.63 -10.82
C HIS A 74 -4.77 -15.11 -9.44
N HIS A 75 -5.71 -14.39 -8.85
CA HIS A 75 -6.43 -14.81 -7.66
C HIS A 75 -7.55 -15.78 -8.05
N PRO A 76 -7.56 -17.00 -7.49
CA PRO A 76 -8.70 -17.92 -7.70
C PRO A 76 -9.88 -17.42 -6.86
N SER A 77 -10.83 -16.73 -7.49
CA SER A 77 -11.99 -16.20 -6.77
C SER A 77 -13.06 -17.31 -6.60
N PRO A 78 -13.36 -17.75 -5.36
CA PRO A 78 -14.40 -18.71 -5.10
C PRO A 78 -15.79 -18.20 -5.47
N SER A 79 -16.07 -16.91 -5.27
CA SER A 79 -17.39 -16.32 -5.51
C SER A 79 -17.71 -16.15 -6.99
N THR A 80 -16.72 -15.88 -7.83
CA THR A 80 -16.92 -15.69 -9.28
C THR A 80 -16.63 -16.95 -10.11
N GLY A 81 -15.89 -17.91 -9.55
CA GLY A 81 -15.42 -19.10 -10.24
C GLY A 81 -14.41 -18.83 -11.36
N LYS A 82 -13.88 -17.58 -11.46
CA LYS A 82 -12.91 -17.15 -12.48
C LYS A 82 -11.65 -16.59 -11.83
N PRO A 83 -10.47 -16.77 -12.46
CA PRO A 83 -9.27 -16.11 -12.00
C PRO A 83 -9.36 -14.60 -12.22
N ILE A 84 -9.05 -13.83 -11.18
CA ILE A 84 -9.04 -12.36 -11.19
C ILE A 84 -7.59 -11.87 -11.31
N PRO A 85 -7.25 -11.07 -12.34
CA PRO A 85 -5.92 -10.52 -12.48
C PRO A 85 -5.67 -9.40 -11.46
N ILE A 86 -4.59 -9.53 -10.70
CA ILE A 86 -4.16 -8.60 -9.66
C ILE A 86 -2.74 -8.14 -9.94
N ALA A 87 -2.48 -6.84 -9.89
CA ALA A 87 -1.13 -6.32 -9.89
C ALA A 87 -0.56 -6.35 -8.46
N PHE A 88 0.64 -6.87 -8.28
CA PHE A 88 1.33 -6.88 -6.99
C PHE A 88 2.66 -6.15 -7.10
N ILE A 89 2.94 -5.25 -6.15
CA ILE A 89 4.20 -4.53 -6.06
C ILE A 89 4.73 -4.56 -4.62
N SER A 90 6.05 -4.78 -4.47
CA SER A 90 6.74 -4.70 -3.19
C SER A 90 7.19 -3.27 -2.92
N ARG A 91 6.58 -2.60 -1.91
CA ARG A 91 6.85 -1.18 -1.60
C ARG A 91 8.32 -0.88 -1.33
N HIS A 92 8.99 -1.73 -0.60
CA HIS A 92 10.38 -1.52 -0.17
C HIS A 92 11.41 -2.25 -1.03
N GLY A 93 11.04 -2.62 -2.28
CA GLY A 93 11.87 -3.46 -3.13
C GLY A 93 11.72 -4.95 -2.83
N LEU A 94 12.41 -5.79 -3.62
CA LEU A 94 12.31 -7.26 -3.49
C LEU A 94 13.01 -7.80 -2.24
N HIS A 95 14.00 -7.08 -1.75
CA HIS A 95 14.86 -7.47 -0.62
C HIS A 95 14.75 -6.51 0.56
N HIS A 96 13.73 -5.67 0.57
CA HIS A 96 13.53 -4.62 1.59
C HIS A 96 14.70 -3.61 1.63
N GLU A 97 15.23 -3.28 0.46
CA GLU A 97 16.42 -2.43 0.30
C GLU A 97 16.10 -0.93 0.30
N LEU A 98 14.84 -0.53 0.16
CA LEU A 98 14.43 0.88 0.12
C LEU A 98 13.90 1.33 1.48
N ALA A 99 14.54 2.34 2.06
CA ALA A 99 14.03 3.03 3.24
C ALA A 99 12.71 3.77 2.92
N PRO A 100 11.87 4.10 3.92
CA PRO A 100 10.57 4.73 3.69
C PRO A 100 10.61 5.99 2.82
N HIS A 101 11.64 6.83 2.95
CA HIS A 101 11.81 8.06 2.18
C HIS A 101 12.42 7.84 0.79
N GLU A 102 12.98 6.64 0.51
CA GLU A 102 13.56 6.27 -0.78
C GLU A 102 12.55 5.58 -1.70
N VAL A 103 11.39 5.17 -1.16
CA VAL A 103 10.33 4.52 -1.96
C VAL A 103 9.89 5.45 -3.10
N PRO A 104 10.01 5.04 -4.37
CA PRO A 104 9.60 5.83 -5.53
C PRO A 104 8.07 5.83 -5.69
N ALA A 105 7.37 6.40 -4.70
CA ALA A 105 5.91 6.31 -4.60
C ALA A 105 5.19 6.86 -5.83
N ARG A 106 5.70 7.95 -6.47
CA ARG A 106 5.15 8.46 -7.72
C ARG A 106 5.23 7.44 -8.85
N ALA A 107 6.39 6.82 -9.02
CA ALA A 107 6.57 5.79 -10.04
C ALA A 107 5.67 4.57 -9.79
N ASN A 108 5.54 4.15 -8.52
CA ASN A 108 4.65 3.05 -8.14
C ASN A 108 3.20 3.32 -8.54
N ILE A 109 2.64 4.45 -8.09
CA ILE A 109 1.25 4.80 -8.35
C ILE A 109 1.01 5.08 -9.84
N ALA A 110 1.92 5.80 -10.51
CA ALA A 110 1.81 6.09 -11.94
C ALA A 110 1.83 4.80 -12.78
N ALA A 111 2.72 3.87 -12.50
CA ALA A 111 2.78 2.60 -13.21
C ALA A 111 1.51 1.75 -13.03
N LEU A 112 0.97 1.70 -11.80
CA LEU A 112 -0.29 1.01 -11.54
C LEU A 112 -1.47 1.67 -12.27
N ARG A 113 -1.54 3.01 -12.25
CA ARG A 113 -2.56 3.76 -12.99
C ARG A 113 -2.51 3.49 -14.49
N HIS A 114 -1.31 3.49 -15.06
CA HIS A 114 -1.09 3.22 -16.49
C HIS A 114 -1.47 1.79 -16.89
N LEU A 115 -1.28 0.82 -16.00
CA LEU A 115 -1.72 -0.56 -16.18
C LEU A 115 -3.25 -0.73 -16.16
N GLY A 116 -3.98 0.29 -15.77
CA GLY A 116 -5.44 0.28 -15.68
C GLY A 116 -5.99 0.10 -14.26
N VAL A 117 -5.12 0.04 -13.25
CA VAL A 117 -5.53 -0.09 -11.84
C VAL A 117 -6.38 1.12 -11.42
N ARG A 118 -7.48 0.82 -10.73
CA ARG A 118 -8.42 1.80 -10.18
C ARG A 118 -8.61 1.63 -8.67
N THR A 119 -8.25 0.48 -8.13
CA THR A 119 -8.31 0.19 -6.68
C THR A 119 -6.98 -0.35 -6.20
N ILE A 120 -6.48 0.21 -5.11
CA ILE A 120 -5.27 -0.26 -4.42
C ILE A 120 -5.63 -0.69 -3.00
N ILE A 121 -5.27 -1.91 -2.64
CA ILE A 121 -5.25 -2.43 -1.28
C ILE A 121 -3.79 -2.48 -0.83
N ALA A 122 -3.43 -1.65 0.15
CA ALA A 122 -2.07 -1.56 0.65
C ALA A 122 -1.95 -2.18 2.03
N PHE A 123 -0.83 -2.85 2.30
CA PHE A 123 -0.53 -3.42 3.61
C PHE A 123 0.63 -2.69 4.28
N SER A 124 0.53 -2.50 5.59
CA SER A 124 1.59 -1.88 6.40
C SER A 124 1.67 -2.51 7.78
N ALA A 125 2.88 -2.88 8.21
CA ALA A 125 3.17 -3.11 9.61
C ALA A 125 3.09 -1.78 10.36
N VAL A 126 2.52 -1.78 11.57
CA VAL A 126 2.31 -0.56 12.37
C VAL A 126 2.58 -0.83 13.85
N GLY A 127 3.07 0.19 14.55
CA GLY A 127 3.02 0.23 16.00
C GLY A 127 1.64 0.68 16.49
N SER A 128 1.17 0.13 17.59
CA SER A 128 -0.08 0.55 18.22
C SER A 128 0.14 1.73 19.17
N LEU A 129 -0.75 2.70 19.09
CA LEU A 129 -0.81 3.85 20.01
C LEU A 129 -1.96 3.73 21.02
N GLN A 130 -2.70 2.60 21.00
CA GLN A 130 -3.87 2.36 21.84
C GLN A 130 -3.81 1.00 22.51
N GLU A 131 -4.22 0.91 23.77
CA GLU A 131 -4.19 -0.34 24.55
C GLU A 131 -5.07 -1.43 23.96
N GLU A 132 -6.22 -1.05 23.38
CA GLU A 132 -7.18 -1.98 22.77
C GLU A 132 -6.72 -2.55 21.42
N ILE A 133 -5.77 -1.90 20.72
CA ILE A 133 -5.20 -2.40 19.46
C ILE A 133 -3.95 -3.19 19.81
N LYS A 134 -4.11 -4.48 19.99
CA LYS A 134 -3.02 -5.35 20.44
C LYS A 134 -2.07 -5.71 19.29
N PRO A 135 -0.81 -6.05 19.59
CA PRO A 135 0.02 -6.75 18.62
C PRO A 135 -0.72 -7.95 18.04
N ARG A 136 -0.65 -8.12 16.72
CA ARG A 136 -1.35 -9.09 15.87
C ARG A 136 -2.80 -8.70 15.49
N ASP A 137 -3.36 -7.63 16.01
CA ASP A 137 -4.62 -7.08 15.51
C ASP A 137 -4.44 -6.41 14.15
N PHE A 138 -5.56 -6.28 13.44
CA PHE A 138 -5.64 -5.57 12.16
C PHE A 138 -6.49 -4.31 12.31
N VAL A 139 -6.14 -3.26 11.57
CA VAL A 139 -6.90 -2.01 11.55
C VAL A 139 -7.18 -1.63 10.11
N VAL A 140 -8.42 -1.27 9.80
CA VAL A 140 -8.83 -0.61 8.56
C VAL A 140 -9.01 0.88 8.87
N PRO A 141 -7.96 1.69 8.69
CA PRO A 141 -7.98 3.10 9.10
C PRO A 141 -8.92 3.92 8.22
N ASP A 142 -9.36 5.05 8.75
CA ASP A 142 -10.20 6.03 8.07
C ASP A 142 -9.56 7.43 8.02
N GLN A 143 -8.50 7.69 8.83
CA GLN A 143 -7.84 8.99 8.90
C GLN A 143 -6.31 8.89 8.97
N ILE A 144 -5.63 9.99 8.58
CA ILE A 144 -4.17 10.13 8.65
C ILE A 144 -3.82 11.50 9.23
N ILE A 145 -2.86 11.52 10.16
CA ILE A 145 -2.13 12.72 10.57
C ILE A 145 -0.73 12.65 9.95
N ASP A 146 -0.40 13.62 9.11
CA ASP A 146 0.89 13.71 8.41
C ASP A 146 1.98 14.25 9.33
N ARG A 147 2.98 13.41 9.63
CA ARG A 147 4.20 13.75 10.34
C ARG A 147 5.46 13.51 9.52
N THR A 148 5.31 13.40 8.19
CA THR A 148 6.45 13.38 7.27
C THR A 148 7.14 14.74 7.26
N LYS A 149 8.43 14.77 6.83
CA LYS A 149 9.26 15.98 6.85
C LYS A 149 9.32 16.75 5.52
N GLY A 150 8.45 16.37 4.57
CA GLY A 150 8.38 17.02 3.26
C GLY A 150 9.56 16.71 2.33
N ILE A 151 10.37 15.69 2.63
CA ILE A 151 11.49 15.26 1.78
C ILE A 151 11.09 14.24 0.73
N ARG A 152 9.90 13.65 0.85
CA ARG A 152 9.35 12.69 -0.12
C ARG A 152 8.61 13.44 -1.21
N PRO A 153 8.81 13.13 -2.51
CA PRO A 153 7.95 13.67 -3.57
C PRO A 153 6.50 13.23 -3.36
N PHE A 154 5.59 14.18 -3.09
CA PHE A 154 4.25 13.89 -2.58
C PHE A 154 3.10 14.33 -3.51
N THR A 155 3.41 14.81 -4.71
CA THR A 155 2.41 15.22 -5.70
C THR A 155 2.89 14.96 -7.12
N PHE A 156 1.95 14.74 -8.04
CA PHE A 156 2.20 14.72 -9.48
C PHE A 156 2.14 16.12 -10.11
N PHE A 157 1.52 17.07 -9.41
CA PHE A 157 1.30 18.44 -9.88
C PHE A 157 2.42 19.36 -9.42
N GLU A 158 3.49 19.38 -10.22
CA GLU A 158 4.69 20.19 -9.98
C GLU A 158 5.23 20.77 -11.28
N GLY A 159 6.25 21.60 -11.21
CA GLY A 159 6.98 22.08 -12.40
C GLY A 159 6.17 22.96 -13.35
N GLY A 160 5.19 23.72 -12.86
CA GLY A 160 4.38 24.65 -13.65
C GLY A 160 2.91 24.23 -13.81
N MET A 161 2.47 23.19 -13.12
CA MET A 161 1.04 22.91 -12.96
C MET A 161 0.71 22.69 -11.49
N VAL A 162 -0.38 23.31 -11.04
CA VAL A 162 -0.87 23.22 -9.66
C VAL A 162 -2.21 22.51 -9.65
N GLY A 163 -2.35 21.50 -8.81
CA GLY A 163 -3.59 20.79 -8.56
C GLY A 163 -3.88 20.72 -7.05
N HIS A 164 -5.15 20.77 -6.68
CA HIS A 164 -5.59 20.56 -5.30
C HIS A 164 -6.70 19.52 -5.30
N VAL A 165 -6.40 18.35 -4.77
CA VAL A 165 -7.40 17.29 -4.58
C VAL A 165 -7.99 17.38 -3.18
N GLY A 166 -9.29 17.10 -3.04
CA GLY A 166 -9.93 16.96 -1.73
C GLY A 166 -9.34 15.77 -0.96
N PHE A 167 -8.87 15.98 0.28
CA PHE A 167 -8.17 14.97 1.07
C PHE A 167 -8.72 14.86 2.51
N ALA A 168 -10.00 15.26 2.71
CA ALA A 168 -10.68 15.10 4.00
C ALA A 168 -10.83 13.60 4.37
N ASP A 169 -11.06 12.77 3.37
CA ASP A 169 -11.11 11.31 3.48
C ASP A 169 -9.91 10.73 2.69
N PRO A 170 -8.79 10.44 3.38
CA PRO A 170 -7.57 9.96 2.71
C PRO A 170 -7.68 8.52 2.20
N PHE A 171 -8.63 7.76 2.73
CA PHE A 171 -8.98 6.41 2.29
C PHE A 171 -10.34 6.40 1.61
N ASP A 172 -10.53 5.49 0.66
CA ASP A 172 -11.81 5.37 -0.04
C ASP A 172 -12.86 4.67 0.85
N ASN A 173 -13.89 5.40 1.24
CA ASN A 173 -14.91 4.91 2.15
C ASN A 173 -15.72 3.73 1.57
N LYS A 174 -15.90 3.66 0.24
CA LYS A 174 -16.64 2.55 -0.41
C LYS A 174 -15.83 1.27 -0.38
N ILE A 175 -14.54 1.36 -0.77
CA ILE A 175 -13.61 0.22 -0.66
C ILE A 175 -13.41 -0.16 0.81
N GLY A 176 -13.21 0.81 1.70
CA GLY A 176 -13.04 0.56 3.13
C GLY A 176 -14.23 -0.21 3.75
N LYS A 177 -15.46 0.09 3.31
CA LYS A 177 -16.66 -0.64 3.75
C LYS A 177 -16.60 -2.12 3.35
N LEU A 178 -16.19 -2.43 2.12
CA LEU A 178 -16.07 -3.82 1.64
C LEU A 178 -14.94 -4.56 2.36
N VAL A 179 -13.78 -3.90 2.54
CA VAL A 179 -12.65 -4.46 3.28
C VAL A 179 -13.04 -4.85 4.72
N ARG A 180 -13.79 -4.00 5.42
CA ARG A 180 -14.24 -4.27 6.81
C ARG A 180 -15.11 -5.52 6.92
N GLN A 181 -15.92 -5.84 5.92
CA GLN A 181 -16.75 -7.03 5.89
C GLN A 181 -15.94 -8.34 5.88
N CYS A 182 -14.68 -8.28 5.46
CA CYS A 182 -13.81 -9.45 5.35
C CYS A 182 -13.12 -9.85 6.68
N GLY A 183 -13.36 -9.13 7.78
CA GLY A 183 -12.74 -9.39 9.09
C GLY A 183 -12.94 -10.82 9.61
N HIS A 184 -13.98 -11.51 9.17
CA HIS A 184 -14.25 -12.91 9.50
C HIS A 184 -13.18 -13.90 9.01
N SER A 185 -12.32 -13.47 8.08
CA SER A 185 -11.22 -14.29 7.53
C SER A 185 -9.97 -14.31 8.42
N LEU A 186 -9.91 -13.44 9.45
CA LEU A 186 -8.84 -13.44 10.41
C LEU A 186 -9.01 -14.57 11.41
N GLU A 187 -7.93 -15.27 11.71
CA GLU A 187 -7.89 -16.41 12.62
C GLU A 187 -6.90 -16.19 13.76
N GLY A 188 -7.15 -16.88 14.86
CA GLY A 188 -6.30 -16.87 16.06
C GLY A 188 -7.04 -16.32 17.27
N GLU A 189 -6.65 -16.85 18.45
CA GLU A 189 -7.26 -16.41 19.70
C GLU A 189 -6.98 -14.94 19.97
N GLY A 190 -8.02 -14.14 20.14
CA GLY A 190 -7.94 -12.72 20.47
C GLY A 190 -7.57 -11.79 19.33
N VAL A 191 -7.32 -12.30 18.10
CA VAL A 191 -7.06 -11.45 16.92
C VAL A 191 -8.33 -10.72 16.51
N ARG A 192 -8.24 -9.41 16.34
CA ARG A 192 -9.39 -8.55 15.99
C ARG A 192 -9.11 -7.70 14.76
N LEU A 193 -10.19 -7.35 14.05
CA LEU A 193 -10.21 -6.28 13.08
C LEU A 193 -10.84 -5.03 13.75
N HIS A 194 -10.07 -3.95 13.79
CA HIS A 194 -10.58 -2.63 14.15
C HIS A 194 -11.04 -1.92 12.88
N ASP A 195 -12.30 -1.50 12.86
CA ASP A 195 -12.98 -1.00 11.66
C ASP A 195 -12.70 0.47 11.35
N LYS A 196 -11.94 1.16 12.21
CA LYS A 196 -11.49 2.53 12.03
C LYS A 196 -10.23 2.82 12.83
N GLY A 197 -9.57 3.91 12.52
CA GLY A 197 -8.44 4.42 13.28
C GLY A 197 -7.67 5.49 12.52
N THR A 198 -7.00 6.36 13.26
CA THR A 198 -6.15 7.41 12.73
C THR A 198 -4.70 6.93 12.66
N ILE A 199 -4.13 6.91 11.46
CA ILE A 199 -2.69 6.65 11.28
C ILE A 199 -1.90 7.93 11.59
N ILE A 200 -0.88 7.83 12.42
CA ILE A 200 0.23 8.78 12.44
C ILE A 200 1.25 8.31 11.39
N CYS A 201 1.41 9.05 10.30
CA CYS A 201 2.42 8.72 9.30
C CYS A 201 3.68 9.55 9.56
N MET A 202 4.71 8.93 10.16
CA MET A 202 5.98 9.57 10.45
C MET A 202 7.01 9.38 9.32
N GLU A 203 8.10 10.14 9.35
CA GLU A 203 9.15 10.05 8.34
C GLU A 203 9.95 8.74 8.44
N GLY A 204 10.39 8.38 9.63
CA GLY A 204 11.38 7.32 9.81
C GLY A 204 12.79 7.72 9.30
N PRO A 205 13.72 6.77 9.11
CA PRO A 205 13.60 5.34 9.43
C PRO A 205 13.70 4.99 10.91
N GLN A 206 14.05 5.96 11.79
CA GLN A 206 14.05 5.78 13.24
C GLN A 206 12.62 5.66 13.76
N PHE A 207 12.42 4.86 14.79
CA PHE A 207 11.17 4.83 15.54
C PHE A 207 10.97 6.12 16.35
N SER A 208 9.76 6.35 16.84
CA SER A 208 9.41 7.50 17.66
C SER A 208 10.21 7.54 18.97
N THR A 209 10.50 8.73 19.43
CA THR A 209 10.85 8.92 20.85
C THR A 209 9.60 8.71 21.71
N ARG A 210 9.79 8.37 23.00
CA ARG A 210 8.68 8.20 23.95
C ARG A 210 7.84 9.48 24.10
N ALA A 211 8.47 10.64 23.99
CA ALA A 211 7.78 11.92 24.01
C ALA A 211 6.89 12.12 22.77
N GLU A 212 7.39 11.77 21.59
CA GLU A 212 6.60 11.81 20.36
C GLU A 212 5.43 10.81 20.41
N SER A 213 5.68 9.59 20.85
CA SER A 213 4.64 8.56 20.98
C SER A 213 3.50 9.02 21.90
N ASN A 214 3.81 9.56 23.07
CA ASN A 214 2.82 10.13 23.99
C ASN A 214 2.07 11.34 23.39
N MET A 215 2.76 12.18 22.63
CA MET A 215 2.15 13.31 21.93
C MET A 215 1.14 12.78 20.86
N TYR A 216 1.53 11.79 20.06
CA TYR A 216 0.66 11.21 19.05
C TYR A 216 -0.59 10.55 19.64
N ARG A 217 -0.45 9.90 20.79
CA ARG A 217 -1.59 9.38 21.56
C ARG A 217 -2.54 10.51 21.98
N SER A 218 -2.01 11.61 22.49
CA SER A 218 -2.82 12.78 22.89
C SER A 218 -3.57 13.44 21.73
N TRP A 219 -3.08 13.25 20.49
CA TRP A 219 -3.75 13.71 19.28
C TRP A 219 -4.85 12.74 18.77
N GLY A 220 -5.05 11.63 19.43
CA GLY A 220 -6.00 10.60 19.02
C GLY A 220 -5.47 9.64 17.96
N GLY A 221 -4.14 9.55 17.79
CA GLY A 221 -3.52 8.53 16.94
C GLY A 221 -3.87 7.13 17.42
N SER A 222 -4.24 6.25 16.50
CA SER A 222 -4.57 4.85 16.76
C SER A 222 -3.39 3.93 16.50
N VAL A 223 -2.71 4.16 15.39
CA VAL A 223 -1.52 3.41 14.97
C VAL A 223 -0.49 4.33 14.32
N ILE A 224 0.75 3.88 14.23
CA ILE A 224 1.85 4.64 13.64
C ILE A 224 2.57 3.82 12.58
N ASN A 225 2.90 4.46 11.45
CA ASN A 225 3.69 3.86 10.39
C ASN A 225 4.58 4.89 9.66
N MET A 226 5.28 4.43 8.60
CA MET A 226 6.18 5.27 7.79
C MET A 226 5.79 5.25 6.31
N SER A 227 4.65 4.65 5.92
CA SER A 227 4.37 4.29 4.53
C SER A 227 3.03 4.80 3.98
N ALA A 228 2.07 5.22 4.82
CA ALA A 228 0.77 5.70 4.35
C ALA A 228 0.89 6.93 3.44
N LEU A 229 1.87 7.79 3.69
CA LEU A 229 2.17 8.96 2.88
C LEU A 229 3.58 8.88 2.28
N PRO A 230 3.74 9.32 1.03
CA PRO A 230 2.77 10.03 0.18
C PRO A 230 1.82 9.11 -0.61
N GLU A 231 1.85 7.80 -0.41
CA GLU A 231 1.13 6.80 -1.20
C GLU A 231 -0.37 7.12 -1.33
N ALA A 232 -1.06 7.42 -0.21
CA ALA A 232 -2.48 7.79 -0.22
C ALA A 232 -2.75 9.10 -0.98
N LYS A 233 -1.90 10.13 -0.82
CA LYS A 233 -2.02 11.40 -1.55
C LYS A 233 -1.92 11.19 -3.05
N LEU A 234 -0.91 10.44 -3.47
CA LEU A 234 -0.66 10.16 -4.89
C LEU A 234 -1.73 9.26 -5.50
N ALA A 235 -2.25 8.28 -4.77
CA ALA A 235 -3.37 7.47 -5.22
C ALA A 235 -4.62 8.33 -5.45
N LYS A 236 -4.92 9.26 -4.54
CA LYS A 236 -6.03 10.20 -4.67
C LYS A 236 -5.86 11.12 -5.88
N GLU A 237 -4.66 11.70 -6.07
CA GLU A 237 -4.34 12.50 -7.27
C GLU A 237 -4.41 11.66 -8.56
N ALA A 238 -4.14 10.36 -8.51
CA ALA A 238 -4.25 9.47 -9.67
C ALA A 238 -5.67 8.93 -9.92
N GLU A 239 -6.69 9.41 -9.20
CA GLU A 239 -8.07 8.93 -9.28
C GLU A 239 -8.16 7.40 -9.05
N ILE A 240 -7.42 6.91 -8.06
CA ILE A 240 -7.41 5.52 -7.62
C ILE A 240 -8.02 5.43 -6.23
N ALA A 241 -9.03 4.58 -6.07
CA ALA A 241 -9.58 4.24 -4.76
C ALA A 241 -8.51 3.50 -3.94
N TYR A 242 -8.15 4.05 -2.78
CA TYR A 242 -7.05 3.55 -1.96
C TYR A 242 -7.53 3.20 -0.57
N GLN A 243 -7.20 1.99 -0.11
CA GLN A 243 -7.40 1.57 1.26
C GLN A 243 -6.15 0.88 1.79
N MET A 244 -5.68 1.31 2.95
CA MET A 244 -4.61 0.63 3.68
C MET A 244 -5.20 -0.34 4.71
N ILE A 245 -4.50 -1.44 4.93
CA ILE A 245 -4.74 -2.42 5.99
C ILE A 245 -3.50 -2.41 6.87
N CYS A 246 -3.67 -2.06 8.12
CA CYS A 246 -2.61 -1.99 9.11
C CYS A 246 -2.56 -3.28 9.92
N MET A 247 -1.34 -3.81 10.13
CA MET A 247 -1.07 -5.01 10.91
C MET A 247 -0.26 -4.59 12.13
N SER A 248 -0.88 -4.61 13.31
CA SER A 248 -0.19 -4.26 14.55
C SER A 248 0.91 -5.27 14.87
N THR A 249 2.15 -4.78 15.06
CA THR A 249 3.32 -5.61 15.37
C THR A 249 3.78 -5.44 16.81
N ASP A 250 3.51 -4.30 17.41
CA ASP A 250 3.96 -3.90 18.73
C ASP A 250 3.05 -2.82 19.30
N TYR A 251 3.16 -2.55 20.58
CA TYR A 251 2.83 -1.27 21.14
C TYR A 251 4.03 -0.35 20.93
N ASP A 252 3.80 0.84 20.38
CA ASP A 252 4.88 1.82 20.25
C ASP A 252 5.50 2.14 21.63
N CYS A 253 6.62 2.84 21.68
CA CYS A 253 7.45 3.04 22.88
C CYS A 253 6.78 3.77 24.08
N TRP A 254 5.48 4.10 23.97
CA TRP A 254 4.69 4.63 25.09
C TRP A 254 4.32 3.56 26.12
N HIS A 255 4.25 2.29 25.70
CA HIS A 255 3.79 1.19 26.55
C HIS A 255 4.92 0.67 27.44
N ASP A 256 4.58 0.21 28.65
CA ASP A 256 5.54 -0.27 29.64
C ASP A 256 6.14 -1.66 29.32
N SER A 257 5.73 -2.29 28.21
CA SER A 257 6.29 -3.60 27.77
C SER A 257 7.74 -3.53 27.32
N GLY A 258 8.36 -2.37 27.32
CA GLY A 258 9.74 -2.13 26.94
C GLY A 258 9.89 -1.36 25.63
N ASP A 259 11.14 -1.16 25.21
CA ASP A 259 11.43 -0.48 23.94
C ASP A 259 11.06 -1.37 22.75
N VAL A 260 10.61 -0.73 21.66
CA VAL A 260 10.34 -1.43 20.39
C VAL A 260 11.65 -1.98 19.84
N THR A 261 11.72 -3.29 19.69
CA THR A 261 12.89 -3.96 19.09
C THR A 261 12.57 -4.57 17.74
N VAL A 262 13.57 -4.66 16.88
CA VAL A 262 13.43 -5.28 15.57
C VAL A 262 12.98 -6.73 15.69
N GLU A 263 13.47 -7.47 16.69
CA GLU A 263 13.11 -8.87 16.96
C GLU A 263 11.61 -9.02 17.30
N MET A 264 11.07 -8.13 18.13
CA MET A 264 9.65 -8.11 18.49
C MET A 264 8.78 -7.84 17.27
N VAL A 265 9.11 -6.81 16.49
CA VAL A 265 8.42 -6.45 15.27
C VAL A 265 8.43 -7.63 14.28
N MET A 266 9.59 -8.23 14.02
CA MET A 266 9.74 -9.35 13.10
C MET A 266 8.99 -10.60 13.55
N GLY A 267 8.99 -10.89 14.85
CA GLY A 267 8.27 -12.04 15.43
C GLY A 267 6.76 -11.93 15.19
N ASN A 268 6.16 -10.79 15.50
CA ASN A 268 4.72 -10.54 15.29
C ASN A 268 4.36 -10.42 13.82
N MET A 269 5.22 -9.85 12.97
CA MET A 269 5.02 -9.85 11.52
C MET A 269 4.90 -11.25 10.93
N LYS A 270 5.74 -12.20 11.37
CA LYS A 270 5.64 -13.59 10.90
C LYS A 270 4.31 -14.22 11.28
N ALA A 271 3.81 -13.94 12.50
CA ALA A 271 2.49 -14.39 12.94
C ALA A 271 1.35 -13.74 12.14
N ASN A 272 1.50 -12.46 11.79
CA ASN A 272 0.51 -11.72 11.01
C ASN A 272 0.50 -12.10 9.52
N ALA A 273 1.60 -12.61 8.98
CA ALA A 273 1.73 -12.87 7.53
C ALA A 273 0.67 -13.83 7.00
N GLU A 274 0.31 -14.86 7.77
CA GLU A 274 -0.72 -15.83 7.36
C GLU A 274 -2.11 -15.20 7.40
N ASN A 275 -2.43 -14.43 8.43
CA ASN A 275 -3.67 -13.66 8.50
C ASN A 275 -3.75 -12.61 7.40
N ALA A 276 -2.65 -11.93 7.08
CA ALA A 276 -2.61 -11.00 5.94
C ALA A 276 -2.94 -11.68 4.61
N ARG A 277 -2.43 -12.90 4.38
CA ARG A 277 -2.72 -13.68 3.16
C ARG A 277 -4.18 -14.11 3.10
N ARG A 278 -4.77 -14.59 4.21
CA ARG A 278 -6.19 -14.91 4.27
C ARG A 278 -7.07 -13.68 4.05
N PHE A 279 -6.73 -12.60 4.72
CA PHE A 279 -7.48 -11.35 4.65
C PHE A 279 -7.44 -10.75 3.24
N VAL A 280 -6.26 -10.69 2.59
CA VAL A 280 -6.18 -10.20 1.21
C VAL A 280 -6.96 -11.10 0.25
N GLY A 281 -6.92 -12.42 0.44
CA GLY A 281 -7.71 -13.37 -0.37
C GLY A 281 -9.22 -13.09 -0.25
N ALA A 282 -9.73 -12.94 0.97
CA ALA A 282 -11.13 -12.61 1.22
C ALA A 282 -11.52 -11.24 0.65
N VAL A 283 -10.67 -10.22 0.81
CA VAL A 283 -10.89 -8.89 0.26
C VAL A 283 -10.96 -8.92 -1.26
N LEU A 284 -10.03 -9.62 -1.92
CA LEU A 284 -10.01 -9.72 -3.38
C LEU A 284 -11.21 -10.51 -3.90
N ASP A 285 -11.65 -11.55 -3.19
CA ASP A 285 -12.87 -12.29 -3.54
C ASP A 285 -14.10 -11.39 -3.42
N GLU A 286 -14.22 -10.62 -2.35
CA GLU A 286 -15.30 -9.66 -2.17
C GLU A 286 -15.31 -8.60 -3.28
N LEU A 287 -14.15 -7.97 -3.54
CA LEU A 287 -14.02 -6.94 -4.57
C LEU A 287 -14.27 -7.45 -5.99
N SER A 288 -14.14 -8.76 -6.23
CA SER A 288 -14.33 -9.36 -7.56
C SER A 288 -15.81 -9.62 -7.92
N LYS A 289 -16.74 -9.45 -6.99
CA LYS A 289 -18.17 -9.61 -7.25
C LYS A 289 -18.67 -8.55 -8.21
N GLU A 290 -19.53 -8.94 -9.14
CA GLU A 290 -20.04 -8.07 -10.20
C GLU A 290 -20.75 -6.81 -9.64
N GLU A 291 -21.44 -6.94 -8.53
CA GLU A 291 -22.15 -5.86 -7.85
C GLU A 291 -21.22 -4.73 -7.33
N HIS A 292 -19.91 -5.01 -7.18
CA HIS A 292 -18.91 -4.04 -6.73
C HIS A 292 -18.08 -3.44 -7.86
N ASN A 293 -18.34 -3.82 -9.11
CA ASN A 293 -17.53 -3.42 -10.25
C ASN A 293 -17.36 -1.90 -10.39
N GLU A 294 -18.43 -1.12 -10.23
CA GLU A 294 -18.35 0.35 -10.32
C GLU A 294 -17.49 0.96 -9.18
N VAL A 295 -17.55 0.38 -7.99
CA VAL A 295 -16.74 0.80 -6.84
C VAL A 295 -15.28 0.46 -7.09
N VAL A 296 -14.99 -0.75 -7.56
CA VAL A 296 -13.63 -1.22 -7.89
C VAL A 296 -13.01 -0.43 -9.03
N LEU A 297 -13.80 -0.02 -10.02
CA LEU A 297 -13.37 0.84 -11.12
C LEU A 297 -13.26 2.32 -10.70
N ALA A 298 -13.50 2.64 -9.43
CA ALA A 298 -13.43 4.00 -8.85
C ALA A 298 -14.19 5.06 -9.71
N LYS A 299 -15.37 4.70 -10.22
CA LYS A 299 -16.17 5.58 -11.09
C LYS A 299 -16.50 6.92 -10.43
N HIS A 300 -16.61 6.94 -9.11
CA HIS A 300 -16.89 8.16 -8.34
C HIS A 300 -15.70 9.12 -8.24
N LEU A 301 -14.48 8.69 -8.62
CA LEU A 301 -13.29 9.54 -8.67
C LEU A 301 -12.96 9.98 -10.11
N GLU A 302 -13.62 9.42 -11.12
CA GLU A 302 -13.31 9.68 -12.53
C GLU A 302 -13.56 11.13 -12.90
N GLY A 303 -12.54 11.80 -13.40
CA GLY A 303 -12.60 13.21 -13.84
C GLY A 303 -12.38 14.23 -12.70
N GLU A 304 -12.22 13.80 -11.44
CA GLU A 304 -11.96 14.71 -10.31
C GLU A 304 -10.75 15.61 -10.59
N MET A 305 -9.65 15.02 -11.10
CA MET A 305 -8.42 15.76 -11.38
C MET A 305 -8.46 16.57 -12.66
N LYS A 306 -9.39 16.33 -13.55
CA LYS A 306 -9.61 17.19 -14.71
C LYS A 306 -9.97 18.62 -14.31
N PHE A 307 -10.72 18.78 -13.23
CA PHE A 307 -11.10 20.08 -12.66
C PHE A 307 -10.08 20.54 -11.61
N ALA A 308 -9.73 19.69 -10.64
CA ALA A 308 -8.86 20.02 -9.53
C ALA A 308 -7.40 20.24 -9.95
N GLY A 309 -6.91 19.56 -10.99
CA GLY A 309 -5.58 19.74 -11.58
C GLY A 309 -5.46 20.91 -12.54
N GLY A 310 -6.56 21.59 -12.85
CA GLY A 310 -6.62 22.67 -13.86
C GLY A 310 -6.45 24.08 -13.31
N LEU A 311 -5.98 24.30 -12.09
CA LEU A 311 -5.88 25.62 -11.47
C LEU A 311 -4.91 26.56 -12.17
N THR A 312 -3.80 26.03 -12.69
CA THR A 312 -2.88 26.84 -13.47
C THR A 312 -3.55 27.23 -14.81
N ALA A 313 -3.67 28.54 -15.08
CA ALA A 313 -4.16 29.05 -16.34
C ALA A 313 -3.36 28.49 -17.52
N VAL A 314 -4.02 28.21 -18.63
CA VAL A 314 -3.42 27.53 -19.80
C VAL A 314 -2.09 28.17 -20.24
N PRO A 315 -1.94 29.53 -20.34
CA PRO A 315 -0.66 30.13 -20.73
C PRO A 315 0.48 29.92 -19.74
N GLY A 316 0.17 29.58 -18.47
CA GLY A 316 1.16 29.34 -17.41
C GLY A 316 1.60 27.88 -17.29
N ARG A 317 0.96 26.96 -18.02
CA ARG A 317 1.26 25.52 -17.94
C ARG A 317 2.55 25.20 -18.66
N SER A 318 3.55 24.65 -17.97
CA SER A 318 4.79 24.24 -18.61
C SER A 318 4.59 23.04 -19.54
N ALA A 319 5.39 22.97 -20.61
CA ALA A 319 5.33 21.83 -21.54
C ALA A 319 5.70 20.51 -20.85
N GLU A 320 6.71 20.52 -19.97
CA GLU A 320 7.15 19.35 -19.23
C GLU A 320 6.07 18.81 -18.29
N ALA A 321 5.40 19.69 -17.52
CA ALA A 321 4.32 19.27 -16.64
C ALA A 321 3.12 18.72 -17.40
N LYS A 322 2.77 19.33 -18.55
CA LYS A 322 1.72 18.83 -19.46
C LYS A 322 2.05 17.45 -19.99
N GLU A 323 3.29 17.22 -20.44
CA GLU A 323 3.72 15.92 -20.95
C GLU A 323 3.62 14.84 -19.88
N LYS A 324 4.17 15.08 -18.67
CA LYS A 324 4.10 14.14 -17.55
C LYS A 324 2.66 13.84 -17.13
N LEU A 325 1.85 14.88 -16.95
CA LEU A 325 0.46 14.70 -16.55
C LEU A 325 -0.41 14.12 -17.68
N GLY A 326 -0.10 14.41 -18.94
CA GLY A 326 -0.73 13.77 -20.10
C GLY A 326 -0.45 12.29 -20.20
N TRP A 327 0.74 11.85 -19.74
CA TRP A 327 1.05 10.43 -19.63
C TRP A 327 0.19 9.72 -18.55
N LEU A 328 -0.08 10.39 -17.42
CA LEU A 328 -0.92 9.89 -16.33
C LEU A 328 -2.41 9.99 -16.65
N PHE A 329 -2.81 11.06 -17.33
CA PHE A 329 -4.18 11.43 -17.66
C PHE A 329 -4.33 11.83 -19.12
N PRO A 330 -4.32 10.88 -20.07
CA PRO A 330 -4.52 11.20 -21.48
C PRO A 330 -5.78 12.02 -21.70
N GLY A 331 -5.66 13.19 -22.36
CA GLY A 331 -6.78 14.06 -22.72
C GLY A 331 -7.30 15.01 -21.62
N TYR A 332 -6.69 15.06 -20.41
CA TYR A 332 -7.16 15.96 -19.35
C TYR A 332 -6.62 17.39 -19.47
N PHE A 333 -5.36 17.55 -19.91
CA PHE A 333 -4.62 18.81 -19.81
C PHE A 333 -4.07 19.29 -21.18
N GLU A 334 -4.74 18.96 -22.25
CA GLU A 334 -4.41 19.38 -23.61
C GLU A 334 -4.54 20.89 -23.83
#